data_353e75394e160d2885a9e2bcf64af85e
#
_entry.id   353e75394e160d2885a9e2bcf64af85e
#
_cell.length_a   1.000
_cell.length_b   1.000
_cell.length_c   1.000
_cell.angle_alpha   90.00
_cell.angle_beta   90.00
_cell.angle_gamma   90.00
#
_symmetry.space_group_name_H-M   'P 1'
#
loop_
_entity.id
_entity.type
_entity.pdbx_description
1 polymer ?
#
loop_
_entity_poly.entity_id
_entity_poly.type
_entity_poly.pdbx_seq_one_letter_code
_entity_poly.pdbx_strand_id
1 'polypeptide(L)'
;MRNNERQKHLNSIRKKLSSFIKQNRKLNLRDLSRKLKKNDAYLQQYISRGSPSFLPEEERKNLSDIINFDINLLTPNWLNVTFYNNKDLLSFKNISDNKEIKISSSFFDNYKNLKINFIELAELKIKQNNNYYSVKIIFDKSVSSFLDNNFYLLQDKGEIFLVHLSEDKSENLQSSKIIVRPYDTNFRPFRIESKSLVIHSKVIFLGSLEKFNNLNA
;
A
#
# COMPACT_ATOMS: atom_id res chain seq x y z
N MET A 1 -5.30 2.33 18.97
CA MET A 1 -6.50 3.10 18.50
C MET A 1 -7.75 2.36 18.94
N ARG A 2 -8.70 3.01 19.64
CA ARG A 2 -9.93 2.35 20.10
C ARG A 2 -10.83 2.06 18.89
N ASN A 3 -11.54 0.92 18.87
CA ASN A 3 -12.42 0.52 17.75
C ASN A 3 -13.40 1.64 17.32
N ASN A 4 -13.85 2.46 18.27
CA ASN A 4 -14.77 3.57 18.01
C ASN A 4 -14.14 4.69 17.15
N GLU A 5 -12.85 5.00 17.33
CA GLU A 5 -12.14 6.03 16.54
C GLU A 5 -11.89 5.57 15.09
N ARG A 6 -11.52 4.29 14.91
CA ARG A 6 -11.40 3.69 13.58
C ARG A 6 -12.72 3.77 12.83
N GLN A 7 -13.82 3.42 13.48
CA GLN A 7 -15.14 3.45 12.85
C GLN A 7 -15.59 4.87 12.49
N LYS A 8 -15.33 5.87 13.36
CA LYS A 8 -15.60 7.28 13.05
C LYS A 8 -14.82 7.75 11.83
N HIS A 9 -13.54 7.36 11.73
CA HIS A 9 -12.70 7.71 10.59
C HIS A 9 -13.21 7.07 9.30
N LEU A 10 -13.54 5.76 9.30
CA LEU A 10 -14.14 5.09 8.14
C LEU A 10 -15.44 5.74 7.67
N ASN A 11 -16.28 6.14 8.61
CA ASN A 11 -17.52 6.86 8.29
C ASN A 11 -17.24 8.23 7.64
N SER A 12 -16.18 8.92 8.07
CA SER A 12 -15.74 10.18 7.45
C SER A 12 -15.31 9.97 6.00
N ILE A 13 -14.53 8.93 5.72
CA ILE A 13 -14.10 8.57 4.35
C ILE A 13 -15.33 8.33 3.46
N ARG A 14 -16.29 7.52 3.91
CA ARG A 14 -17.51 7.20 3.16
C ARG A 14 -18.36 8.44 2.88
N LYS A 15 -18.47 9.34 3.87
CA LYS A 15 -19.20 10.61 3.72
C LYS A 15 -18.53 11.49 2.65
N LYS A 16 -17.20 11.63 2.67
CA LYS A 16 -16.46 12.41 1.67
C LYS A 16 -16.67 11.86 0.26
N LEU A 17 -16.52 10.55 0.07
CA LEU A 17 -16.76 9.89 -1.21
C LEU A 17 -18.21 10.07 -1.68
N SER A 18 -19.19 9.84 -0.78
CA SER A 18 -20.61 10.02 -1.10
C SER A 18 -20.94 11.45 -1.52
N SER A 19 -20.40 12.44 -0.81
CA SER A 19 -20.60 13.87 -1.13
C SER A 19 -20.01 14.21 -2.49
N PHE A 20 -18.79 13.74 -2.78
CA PHE A 20 -18.14 13.96 -4.07
C PHE A 20 -18.96 13.37 -5.23
N ILE A 21 -19.43 12.12 -5.09
CA ILE A 21 -20.23 11.47 -6.14
C ILE A 21 -21.56 12.21 -6.34
N LYS A 22 -22.23 12.65 -5.26
CA LYS A 22 -23.49 13.41 -5.37
C LYS A 22 -23.32 14.77 -6.04
N GLN A 23 -22.19 15.45 -5.83
CA GLN A 23 -21.90 16.73 -6.47
C GLN A 23 -21.60 16.56 -7.98
N ASN A 24 -21.12 15.40 -8.39
CA ASN A 24 -20.82 15.09 -9.77
C ASN A 24 -21.97 14.32 -10.43
N ARG A 25 -22.95 15.01 -11.00
CA ARG A 25 -24.15 14.41 -11.64
C ARG A 25 -23.87 13.34 -12.69
N LYS A 26 -22.65 13.33 -13.27
CA LYS A 26 -22.21 12.33 -14.24
C LYS A 26 -21.76 11.00 -13.59
N LEU A 27 -21.58 10.99 -12.29
CA LEU A 27 -21.12 9.79 -11.56
C LEU A 27 -22.29 9.04 -10.95
N ASN A 28 -22.25 7.70 -11.07
CA ASN A 28 -23.29 6.80 -10.60
C ASN A 28 -22.62 5.62 -9.89
N LEU A 29 -23.05 5.29 -8.68
CA LEU A 29 -22.46 4.21 -7.87
C LEU A 29 -22.51 2.86 -8.55
N ARG A 30 -23.59 2.56 -9.27
CA ARG A 30 -23.77 1.31 -10.02
C ARG A 30 -22.72 1.19 -11.12
N ASP A 31 -22.57 2.23 -11.93
CA ASP A 31 -21.62 2.23 -13.05
C ASP A 31 -20.17 2.20 -12.57
N LEU A 32 -19.87 2.91 -11.47
CA LEU A 32 -18.57 2.86 -10.83
C LEU A 32 -18.25 1.46 -10.28
N SER A 33 -19.25 0.79 -9.67
CA SER A 33 -19.08 -0.59 -9.21
C SER A 33 -18.75 -1.55 -10.35
N ARG A 34 -19.42 -1.40 -11.51
CA ARG A 34 -19.14 -2.18 -12.72
C ARG A 34 -17.75 -1.91 -13.28
N LYS A 35 -17.32 -0.64 -13.32
CA LYS A 35 -15.96 -0.26 -13.73
C LYS A 35 -14.90 -0.87 -12.84
N LEU A 36 -15.17 -1.04 -11.54
CA LEU A 36 -14.34 -1.77 -10.59
C LEU A 36 -14.44 -3.31 -10.74
N LYS A 37 -15.19 -3.81 -11.73
CA LYS A 37 -15.46 -5.26 -11.94
C LYS A 37 -16.12 -5.92 -10.71
N LYS A 38 -16.97 -5.18 -9.99
CA LYS A 38 -17.74 -5.63 -8.85
C LYS A 38 -19.23 -5.69 -9.18
N ASN A 39 -20.01 -6.29 -8.28
CA ASN A 39 -21.47 -6.28 -8.41
C ASN A 39 -22.04 -4.85 -8.34
N ASP A 40 -23.20 -4.64 -8.93
CA ASP A 40 -23.87 -3.33 -9.07
C ASP A 40 -24.08 -2.60 -7.74
N ALA A 41 -24.24 -3.33 -6.65
CA ALA A 41 -24.51 -2.79 -5.33
C ALA A 41 -23.25 -2.54 -4.48
N TYR A 42 -22.05 -2.89 -4.98
CA TYR A 42 -20.82 -2.89 -4.19
C TYR A 42 -20.52 -1.54 -3.52
N LEU A 43 -20.41 -0.46 -4.29
CA LEU A 43 -20.12 0.85 -3.73
C LEU A 43 -21.29 1.41 -2.91
N GLN A 44 -22.54 1.06 -3.26
CA GLN A 44 -23.70 1.39 -2.46
C GLN A 44 -23.62 0.73 -1.08
N GLN A 45 -23.27 -0.54 -0.99
CA GLN A 45 -23.08 -1.27 0.25
C GLN A 45 -21.90 -0.71 1.06
N TYR A 46 -20.81 -0.38 0.41
CA TYR A 46 -19.67 0.27 1.05
C TYR A 46 -20.08 1.59 1.73
N ILE A 47 -20.76 2.46 1.00
CA ILE A 47 -21.16 3.78 1.51
C ILE A 47 -22.24 3.67 2.58
N SER A 48 -23.28 2.86 2.37
CA SER A 48 -24.46 2.84 3.24
C SER A 48 -24.32 1.91 4.44
N ARG A 49 -23.69 0.74 4.24
CA ARG A 49 -23.61 -0.31 5.26
C ARG A 49 -22.19 -0.50 5.81
N GLY A 50 -21.20 0.11 5.19
CA GLY A 50 -19.80 -0.08 5.55
C GLY A 50 -19.24 -1.48 5.25
N SER A 51 -19.77 -2.11 4.18
CA SER A 51 -19.31 -3.42 3.73
C SER A 51 -18.78 -3.33 2.30
N PRO A 52 -17.49 -3.60 2.11
CA PRO A 52 -16.45 -3.91 3.09
C PRO A 52 -16.19 -2.75 4.06
N SER A 53 -15.49 -3.02 5.17
CA SER A 53 -15.19 -1.96 6.17
C SER A 53 -14.39 -0.81 5.57
N PHE A 54 -13.43 -1.10 4.69
CA PHE A 54 -12.71 -0.16 3.81
C PHE A 54 -12.44 -0.82 2.46
N LEU A 55 -12.20 -0.01 1.43
CA LEU A 55 -11.89 -0.52 0.09
C LEU A 55 -10.45 -1.08 0.07
N PRO A 56 -10.22 -2.28 -0.50
CA PRO A 56 -8.89 -2.78 -0.81
C PRO A 56 -8.05 -1.79 -1.63
N GLU A 57 -6.74 -1.91 -1.58
CA GLU A 57 -5.83 -0.95 -2.21
C GLU A 57 -6.06 -0.82 -3.71
N GLU A 58 -6.15 -1.93 -4.42
CA GLU A 58 -6.39 -1.93 -5.86
C GLU A 58 -7.69 -1.20 -6.22
N GLU A 59 -8.75 -1.42 -5.45
CA GLU A 59 -10.03 -0.77 -5.65
C GLU A 59 -9.99 0.72 -5.35
N ARG A 60 -9.22 1.15 -4.33
CA ARG A 60 -9.00 2.57 -4.04
C ARG A 60 -8.26 3.25 -5.17
N LYS A 61 -7.21 2.63 -5.71
CA LYS A 61 -6.45 3.14 -6.86
C LYS A 61 -7.35 3.27 -8.08
N ASN A 62 -8.01 2.17 -8.47
CA ASN A 62 -8.88 2.17 -9.63
C ASN A 62 -10.03 3.17 -9.51
N LEU A 63 -10.65 3.28 -8.34
CA LEU A 63 -11.72 4.26 -8.12
C LEU A 63 -11.19 5.69 -8.20
N SER A 64 -10.05 5.96 -7.56
CA SER A 64 -9.36 7.26 -7.61
C SER A 64 -9.11 7.71 -9.05
N ASP A 65 -8.57 6.82 -9.89
CA ASP A 65 -8.29 7.10 -11.30
C ASP A 65 -9.56 7.34 -12.11
N ILE A 66 -10.59 6.49 -11.91
CA ILE A 66 -11.86 6.61 -12.65
C ILE A 66 -12.57 7.93 -12.39
N ILE A 67 -12.57 8.42 -11.16
CA ILE A 67 -13.33 9.62 -10.78
C ILE A 67 -12.46 10.84 -10.52
N ASN A 68 -11.16 10.73 -10.70
CA ASN A 68 -10.15 11.76 -10.37
C ASN A 68 -10.31 12.28 -8.94
N PHE A 69 -10.37 11.36 -7.99
CA PHE A 69 -10.52 11.64 -6.56
C PHE A 69 -9.25 11.26 -5.82
N ASP A 70 -8.83 12.08 -4.85
CA ASP A 70 -7.60 11.81 -4.10
C ASP A 70 -7.66 10.47 -3.36
N ILE A 71 -6.77 9.54 -3.71
CA ILE A 71 -6.67 8.20 -3.10
C ILE A 71 -6.43 8.28 -1.59
N ASN A 72 -5.72 9.29 -1.11
CA ASN A 72 -5.43 9.44 0.32
C ASN A 72 -6.71 9.77 1.11
N LEU A 73 -7.70 10.39 0.48
CA LEU A 73 -9.02 10.60 1.09
C LEU A 73 -9.84 9.29 1.19
N LEU A 74 -9.48 8.27 0.41
CA LEU A 74 -10.06 6.92 0.48
C LEU A 74 -9.26 5.99 1.40
N THR A 75 -8.04 6.39 1.77
CA THR A 75 -7.12 5.55 2.54
C THR A 75 -7.34 5.77 4.05
N PRO A 76 -7.62 4.70 4.82
CA PRO A 76 -7.66 4.80 6.26
C PRO A 76 -6.33 5.29 6.83
N ASN A 77 -6.37 6.20 7.82
CA ASN A 77 -5.18 6.84 8.37
C ASN A 77 -4.23 5.90 9.14
N TRP A 78 -4.70 4.70 9.48
CA TRP A 78 -3.85 3.65 10.07
C TRP A 78 -3.20 2.75 9.03
N LEU A 79 -3.61 2.83 7.75
CA LEU A 79 -2.85 2.23 6.67
C LEU A 79 -1.63 3.11 6.42
N ASN A 80 -0.47 2.55 6.65
CA ASN A 80 0.79 3.29 6.74
C ASN A 80 1.44 3.52 5.37
N VAL A 81 0.64 3.67 4.30
CA VAL A 81 1.14 3.76 2.93
C VAL A 81 0.60 5.00 2.23
N THR A 82 1.48 5.81 1.70
CA THR A 82 1.18 6.88 0.75
C THR A 82 1.74 6.50 -0.62
N PHE A 83 0.88 6.53 -1.64
CA PHE A 83 1.27 6.19 -3.01
C PHE A 83 1.54 7.45 -3.82
N TYR A 84 2.47 7.34 -4.75
CA TYR A 84 2.85 8.39 -5.69
C TYR A 84 2.50 7.97 -7.11
N ASN A 85 1.97 8.89 -7.91
CA ASN A 85 1.72 8.66 -9.33
C ASN A 85 3.04 8.69 -10.10
N ASN A 86 3.32 7.64 -10.84
CA ASN A 86 4.49 7.55 -11.71
C ASN A 86 4.05 7.85 -13.15
N LYS A 87 4.31 9.06 -13.62
CA LYS A 87 4.11 9.46 -15.04
C LYS A 87 5.40 9.40 -15.85
N ASP A 88 6.52 9.43 -15.16
CA ASP A 88 7.85 9.38 -15.73
C ASP A 88 8.75 8.58 -14.77
N LEU A 89 9.65 7.76 -15.29
CA LEU A 89 10.58 6.96 -14.50
C LEU A 89 11.44 7.75 -13.54
N LEU A 90 11.70 8.99 -13.87
CA LEU A 90 12.58 9.86 -13.11
C LEU A 90 11.81 10.82 -12.19
N SER A 91 10.51 10.84 -12.29
CA SER A 91 9.68 11.81 -11.58
C SER A 91 8.43 11.16 -11.04
N PHE A 92 8.34 11.07 -9.73
CA PHE A 92 7.18 10.55 -9.01
C PHE A 92 6.44 11.70 -8.37
N LYS A 93 5.17 11.84 -8.66
CA LYS A 93 4.30 12.86 -8.05
C LYS A 93 3.39 12.22 -7.01
N ASN A 94 3.36 12.82 -5.84
CA ASN A 94 2.33 12.49 -4.86
C ASN A 94 0.96 12.89 -5.41
N ILE A 95 0.01 11.96 -5.38
CA ILE A 95 -1.34 12.16 -5.92
C ILE A 95 -2.10 13.22 -5.14
N SER A 96 -1.83 13.36 -3.83
CA SER A 96 -2.60 14.23 -2.94
C SER A 96 -2.11 15.67 -2.88
N ASP A 97 -0.79 15.92 -2.85
CA ASP A 97 -0.20 17.25 -2.60
C ASP A 97 0.67 17.75 -3.75
N ASN A 98 0.71 17.01 -4.88
CA ASN A 98 1.54 17.30 -6.05
C ASN A 98 3.04 17.45 -5.79
N LYS A 99 3.52 17.08 -4.60
CA LYS A 99 4.96 17.04 -4.34
C LYS A 99 5.64 16.08 -5.28
N GLU A 100 6.71 16.56 -5.89
CA GLU A 100 7.49 15.78 -6.86
C GLU A 100 8.76 15.25 -6.20
N ILE A 101 9.02 13.96 -6.37
CA ILE A 101 10.28 13.32 -6.02
C ILE A 101 10.98 12.95 -7.31
N LYS A 102 12.17 13.51 -7.52
CA LYS A 102 13.01 13.19 -8.69
C LYS A 102 14.08 12.19 -8.29
N ILE A 103 14.22 11.15 -9.09
CA ILE A 103 15.23 10.10 -8.89
C ILE A 103 16.07 10.03 -10.15
N SER A 104 17.39 10.01 -9.99
CA SER A 104 18.30 9.93 -11.13
C SER A 104 18.12 8.60 -11.89
N SER A 105 18.08 8.66 -13.22
CA SER A 105 18.02 7.46 -14.06
C SER A 105 19.18 6.50 -13.79
N SER A 106 20.35 7.03 -13.48
CA SER A 106 21.55 6.22 -13.14
C SER A 106 21.34 5.31 -11.93
N PHE A 107 20.35 5.63 -11.05
CA PHE A 107 19.98 4.76 -9.95
C PHE A 107 19.49 3.38 -10.43
N PHE A 108 18.85 3.34 -11.59
CA PHE A 108 18.25 2.12 -12.16
C PHE A 108 19.21 1.35 -13.08
N ASP A 109 20.36 1.91 -13.44
CA ASP A 109 21.31 1.30 -14.37
C ASP A 109 21.86 -0.06 -13.90
N ASN A 110 21.90 -0.28 -12.58
CA ASN A 110 22.34 -1.53 -11.98
C ASN A 110 21.26 -2.63 -11.96
N TYR A 111 20.02 -2.29 -12.29
CA TYR A 111 18.91 -3.22 -12.25
C TYR A 111 18.60 -3.73 -13.66
N LYS A 112 19.34 -4.75 -14.10
CA LYS A 112 19.07 -5.43 -15.37
C LYS A 112 17.68 -6.03 -15.36
N ASN A 113 16.87 -5.76 -16.41
CA ASN A 113 15.52 -6.29 -16.61
C ASN A 113 14.38 -5.63 -15.81
N LEU A 114 14.54 -4.42 -15.27
CA LEU A 114 13.42 -3.69 -14.70
C LEU A 114 12.35 -3.40 -15.76
N LYS A 115 11.14 -3.86 -15.48
CA LYS A 115 9.97 -3.48 -16.27
C LYS A 115 9.44 -2.14 -15.74
N ILE A 116 9.86 -1.07 -16.35
CA ILE A 116 9.62 0.32 -15.98
C ILE A 116 8.16 0.62 -15.58
N ASN A 117 7.21 0.05 -16.32
CA ASN A 117 5.77 0.27 -16.07
C ASN A 117 5.24 -0.35 -14.76
N PHE A 118 6.04 -1.17 -14.09
CA PHE A 118 5.68 -1.82 -12.82
C PHE A 118 6.40 -1.23 -11.61
N ILE A 119 7.20 -0.18 -11.81
CA ILE A 119 7.92 0.49 -10.72
C ILE A 119 7.05 1.55 -10.10
N GLU A 120 6.87 1.48 -8.81
CA GLU A 120 6.12 2.46 -8.02
C GLU A 120 6.98 2.97 -6.86
N LEU A 121 6.62 4.17 -6.40
CA LEU A 121 7.13 4.77 -5.19
C LEU A 121 6.03 4.79 -4.14
N ALA A 122 6.37 4.42 -2.92
CA ALA A 122 5.49 4.60 -1.77
C ALA A 122 6.26 5.16 -0.58
N GLU A 123 5.53 5.77 0.33
CA GLU A 123 6.01 6.21 1.64
C GLU A 123 5.26 5.44 2.71
N LEU A 124 6.01 4.69 3.51
CA LEU A 124 5.48 3.89 4.61
C LEU A 124 5.76 4.58 5.94
N LYS A 125 4.77 4.61 6.81
CA LYS A 125 4.96 4.95 8.22
C LYS A 125 5.19 3.67 9.00
N ILE A 126 6.35 3.55 9.58
CA ILE A 126 6.75 2.39 10.38
C ILE A 126 7.11 2.82 11.79
N LYS A 127 6.98 1.91 12.75
CA LYS A 127 7.39 2.13 14.12
C LYS A 127 8.68 1.39 14.41
N GLN A 128 9.67 2.11 14.93
CA GLN A 128 10.91 1.52 15.45
C GLN A 128 11.24 2.12 16.81
N ASN A 129 11.49 1.27 17.81
CA ASN A 129 11.89 1.69 19.16
C ASN A 129 11.00 2.80 19.74
N ASN A 130 9.66 2.62 19.65
CA ASN A 130 8.63 3.57 20.09
C ASN A 130 8.54 4.90 19.32
N ASN A 131 9.32 5.09 18.26
CA ASN A 131 9.22 6.25 17.37
C ASN A 131 8.59 5.84 16.03
N TYR A 132 7.86 6.78 15.41
CA TYR A 132 7.37 6.64 14.05
C TYR A 132 8.34 7.27 13.07
N TYR A 133 8.58 6.57 11.96
CA TYR A 133 9.46 7.00 10.89
C TYR A 133 8.72 6.91 9.56
N SER A 134 9.02 7.81 8.64
CA SER A 134 8.67 7.69 7.23
C SER A 134 9.80 7.02 6.48
N VAL A 135 9.45 6.00 5.72
CA VAL A 135 10.39 5.29 4.83
C VAL A 135 9.89 5.41 3.41
N LYS A 136 10.70 5.98 2.55
CA LYS A 136 10.43 6.00 1.10
C LYS A 136 10.98 4.73 0.47
N ILE A 137 10.15 4.06 -0.28
CA ILE A 137 10.50 2.81 -0.95
C ILE A 137 10.17 2.88 -2.42
N ILE A 138 11.06 2.30 -3.23
CA ILE A 138 10.79 2.02 -4.63
C ILE A 138 10.65 0.51 -4.76
N PHE A 139 9.60 0.06 -5.43
CA PHE A 139 9.30 -1.37 -5.53
C PHE A 139 8.81 -1.75 -6.92
N ASP A 140 9.05 -3.01 -7.29
CA ASP A 140 8.65 -3.60 -8.56
C ASP A 140 7.48 -4.57 -8.33
N LYS A 141 6.32 -4.25 -8.91
CA LYS A 141 5.10 -5.07 -8.87
C LYS A 141 5.13 -6.26 -9.83
N SER A 142 6.07 -6.31 -10.75
CA SER A 142 6.19 -7.46 -11.66
C SER A 142 6.77 -8.70 -10.96
N VAL A 143 7.38 -8.54 -9.79
CA VAL A 143 8.04 -9.62 -9.05
C VAL A 143 7.09 -10.17 -7.99
N SER A 144 6.59 -11.38 -8.25
CA SER A 144 5.72 -12.14 -7.34
C SER A 144 6.41 -13.38 -6.74
N SER A 145 7.67 -13.64 -7.11
CA SER A 145 8.44 -14.78 -6.63
C SER A 145 9.42 -14.39 -5.53
N PHE A 146 9.58 -15.30 -4.57
CA PHE A 146 10.55 -15.15 -3.51
C PHE A 146 12.00 -15.33 -4.03
N LEU A 147 12.87 -14.43 -3.60
CA LEU A 147 14.33 -14.53 -3.71
C LEU A 147 14.91 -14.34 -2.32
N ASP A 148 15.79 -15.23 -1.89
CA ASP A 148 16.39 -15.20 -0.56
C ASP A 148 17.06 -13.85 -0.25
N ASN A 149 16.98 -13.46 1.02
CA ASN A 149 17.66 -12.30 1.58
C ASN A 149 17.33 -10.95 0.91
N ASN A 150 16.05 -10.70 0.65
CA ASN A 150 15.57 -9.46 0.04
C ASN A 150 14.43 -8.82 0.85
N PHE A 151 14.17 -7.53 0.56
CA PHE A 151 13.02 -6.82 1.08
C PHE A 151 11.82 -6.92 0.13
N TYR A 152 10.64 -7.04 0.74
CA TYR A 152 9.38 -7.18 0.05
C TYR A 152 8.27 -6.36 0.70
N LEU A 153 7.26 -6.06 -0.07
CA LEU A 153 5.95 -5.67 0.45
C LEU A 153 5.07 -6.92 0.46
N LEU A 154 4.53 -7.24 1.62
CA LEU A 154 3.49 -8.24 1.77
C LEU A 154 2.16 -7.54 1.97
N GLN A 155 1.09 -8.16 1.49
CA GLN A 155 -0.27 -7.68 1.72
C GLN A 155 -1.04 -8.71 2.56
N ASP A 156 -1.61 -8.27 3.68
CA ASP A 156 -2.55 -9.05 4.46
C ASP A 156 -3.75 -8.18 4.82
N LYS A 157 -4.96 -8.69 4.55
CA LYS A 157 -6.25 -8.03 4.86
C LYS A 157 -6.31 -6.55 4.45
N GLY A 158 -5.64 -6.19 3.36
CA GLY A 158 -5.60 -4.83 2.83
C GLY A 158 -4.57 -3.91 3.49
N GLU A 159 -3.79 -4.41 4.43
CA GLU A 159 -2.62 -3.73 4.98
C GLU A 159 -1.35 -4.16 4.24
N ILE A 160 -0.39 -3.24 4.13
CA ILE A 160 0.89 -3.49 3.46
C ILE A 160 2.01 -3.43 4.50
N PHE A 161 2.86 -4.44 4.48
CA PHE A 161 3.96 -4.60 5.41
C PHE A 161 5.28 -4.63 4.67
N LEU A 162 6.22 -3.79 5.09
CA LEU A 162 7.61 -3.88 4.67
C LEU A 162 8.29 -4.98 5.50
N VAL A 163 8.82 -5.98 4.83
CA VAL A 163 9.45 -7.13 5.47
C VAL A 163 10.76 -7.49 4.78
N HIS A 164 11.66 -8.06 5.55
CA HIS A 164 12.81 -8.79 5.03
C HIS A 164 12.49 -10.29 5.04
N LEU A 165 12.66 -10.95 3.91
CA LEU A 165 12.43 -12.38 3.75
C LEU A 165 13.76 -13.12 3.57
N SER A 166 13.92 -14.22 4.30
CA SER A 166 15.08 -15.12 4.13
C SER A 166 14.66 -16.58 4.30
N GLU A 167 15.38 -17.48 3.63
CA GLU A 167 15.20 -18.92 3.83
C GLU A 167 15.54 -19.31 5.27
N ASP A 168 14.74 -20.23 5.83
CA ASP A 168 15.08 -20.86 7.10
C ASP A 168 15.99 -22.08 6.84
N LYS A 169 17.27 -21.88 7.06
CA LYS A 169 18.31 -22.93 6.87
C LYS A 169 18.47 -23.84 8.10
N SER A 170 17.67 -23.66 9.14
CA SER A 170 17.83 -24.39 10.41
C SER A 170 17.24 -25.81 10.41
N GLU A 171 16.40 -26.13 9.44
CA GLU A 171 15.77 -27.45 9.36
C GLU A 171 16.13 -28.18 8.06
N ASN A 172 16.68 -29.39 8.19
CA ASN A 172 16.96 -30.33 7.08
C ASN A 172 15.67 -30.93 6.49
N LEU A 173 14.57 -30.21 6.45
CA LEU A 173 13.25 -30.74 6.16
C LEU A 173 12.72 -30.37 4.78
N GLN A 174 11.95 -31.27 4.21
CA GLN A 174 11.31 -31.25 2.89
C GLN A 174 10.37 -30.06 2.61
N SER A 175 10.13 -29.16 3.56
CA SER A 175 9.34 -27.94 3.37
C SER A 175 10.23 -26.70 3.49
N SER A 176 10.33 -25.94 2.41
CA SER A 176 11.03 -24.64 2.42
C SER A 176 10.22 -23.65 3.28
N LYS A 177 10.69 -23.41 4.48
CA LYS A 177 10.16 -22.35 5.36
C LYS A 177 10.89 -21.03 5.09
N ILE A 178 10.15 -19.96 5.20
CA ILE A 178 10.66 -18.59 5.04
C ILE A 178 10.53 -17.88 6.37
N ILE A 179 11.60 -17.23 6.80
CA ILE A 179 11.60 -16.33 7.94
C ILE A 179 11.16 -14.96 7.46
N VAL A 180 10.08 -14.47 8.01
CA VAL A 180 9.55 -13.13 7.79
C VAL A 180 9.99 -12.24 8.94
N ARG A 181 10.75 -11.17 8.63
CA ARG A 181 11.17 -10.15 9.60
C ARG A 181 10.52 -8.82 9.24
N PRO A 182 9.42 -8.45 9.90
CA PRO A 182 8.80 -7.15 9.70
C PRO A 182 9.77 -6.01 10.03
N TYR A 183 9.75 -4.97 9.22
CA TYR A 183 10.57 -3.79 9.46
C TYR A 183 10.00 -2.93 10.59
N ASP A 184 8.69 -3.00 10.81
CA ASP A 184 8.00 -2.38 11.95
C ASP A 184 8.20 -3.24 13.21
N THR A 185 8.78 -2.65 14.26
CA THR A 185 9.10 -3.34 15.53
C THR A 185 7.88 -3.70 16.39
N ASN A 186 6.68 -3.26 16.01
CA ASN A 186 5.44 -3.74 16.63
C ASN A 186 5.16 -5.22 16.33
N PHE A 187 5.77 -5.76 15.30
CA PHE A 187 5.58 -7.13 14.85
C PHE A 187 6.84 -7.96 15.11
N ARG A 188 6.65 -9.16 15.64
CA ARG A 188 7.76 -10.09 15.86
C ARG A 188 8.07 -10.89 14.59
N PRO A 189 9.32 -11.28 14.36
CA PRO A 189 9.65 -12.23 13.31
C PRO A 189 8.86 -13.54 13.47
N PHE A 190 8.44 -14.11 12.34
CA PHE A 190 7.70 -15.37 12.31
C PHE A 190 8.14 -16.22 11.12
N ARG A 191 7.71 -17.48 11.11
CA ARG A 191 7.98 -18.44 10.02
C ARG A 191 6.70 -18.71 9.26
N ILE A 192 6.82 -18.85 7.94
CA ILE A 192 5.71 -19.20 7.05
C ILE A 192 6.18 -20.23 6.04
N GLU A 193 5.30 -21.12 5.60
CA GLU A 193 5.58 -21.99 4.47
C GLU A 193 5.63 -21.18 3.18
N SER A 194 6.62 -21.47 2.31
CA SER A 194 6.81 -20.74 1.05
C SER A 194 5.55 -20.68 0.19
N LYS A 195 4.76 -21.76 0.15
CA LYS A 195 3.50 -21.85 -0.59
C LYS A 195 2.38 -20.94 -0.07
N SER A 196 2.46 -20.48 1.18
CA SER A 196 1.47 -19.60 1.82
C SER A 196 1.86 -18.13 1.73
N LEU A 197 3.02 -17.82 1.14
CA LEU A 197 3.52 -16.46 1.03
C LEU A 197 2.86 -15.74 -0.16
N VAL A 198 2.17 -14.63 0.13
CA VAL A 198 1.62 -13.75 -0.90
C VAL A 198 2.49 -12.50 -0.99
N ILE A 199 3.32 -12.42 -2.03
CA ILE A 199 4.19 -11.28 -2.30
C ILE A 199 3.40 -10.25 -3.12
N HIS A 200 3.30 -9.02 -2.59
CA HIS A 200 2.73 -7.89 -3.32
C HIS A 200 3.75 -7.31 -4.32
N SER A 201 5.00 -7.11 -3.88
CA SER A 201 6.06 -6.57 -4.70
C SER A 201 7.43 -6.73 -4.06
N LYS A 202 8.49 -6.68 -4.89
CA LYS A 202 9.87 -6.66 -4.42
C LYS A 202 10.35 -5.22 -4.22
N VAL A 203 10.96 -4.93 -3.09
CA VAL A 203 11.57 -3.62 -2.83
C VAL A 203 12.92 -3.54 -3.54
N ILE A 204 13.10 -2.48 -4.33
CA ILE A 204 14.33 -2.18 -5.07
C ILE A 204 15.20 -1.23 -4.26
N PHE A 205 14.56 -0.23 -3.62
CA PHE A 205 15.23 0.79 -2.85
C PHE A 205 14.48 1.09 -1.57
N LEU A 206 15.24 1.23 -0.51
CA LEU A 206 14.78 1.64 0.80
C LEU A 206 15.45 2.98 1.13
N GLY A 207 14.67 4.06 1.16
CA GLY A 207 15.17 5.41 1.45
C GLY A 207 15.42 5.67 2.93
N SER A 208 15.96 6.85 3.24
CA SER A 208 16.27 7.27 4.60
C SER A 208 15.03 7.32 5.49
N LEU A 209 15.23 6.94 6.76
CA LEU A 209 14.25 7.10 7.82
C LEU A 209 14.20 8.57 8.26
N GLU A 210 13.09 9.26 8.02
CA GLU A 210 12.82 10.56 8.60
C GLU A 210 11.98 10.37 9.87
N LYS A 211 12.48 10.82 11.02
CA LYS A 211 11.76 10.76 12.29
C LYS A 211 10.57 11.73 12.23
N PHE A 212 9.37 11.20 12.37
CA PHE A 212 8.19 12.03 12.61
C PHE A 212 8.23 12.50 14.08
N ASN A 213 8.49 13.76 14.29
CA ASN A 213 8.12 14.38 15.55
C ASN A 213 6.59 14.36 15.61
N ASN A 214 6.05 13.68 16.61
CA ASN A 214 4.62 13.75 16.90
C ASN A 214 4.27 15.21 17.18
N LEU A 215 3.86 15.93 16.16
CA LEU A 215 3.16 17.19 16.32
C LEU A 215 1.73 16.80 16.71
N ASN A 216 1.48 16.94 18.00
CA ASN A 216 0.18 16.87 18.68
C ASN A 216 -0.40 15.46 18.90
N ALA A 217 -0.12 14.97 20.11
CA ALA A 217 -0.99 14.07 20.85
C ALA A 217 -2.33 14.74 21.16
#